data_34d4b57f020ef11d935f68a2ed76616c
#
_entry.id   34d4b57f020ef11d935f68a2ed76616c
#
_cell.length_a   1.000
_cell.length_b   1.000
_cell.length_c   1.000
_cell.angle_alpha   90.00
_cell.angle_beta   90.00
_cell.angle_gamma   90.00
#
_symmetry.space_group_name_H-M   'P 1'
#
loop_
_entity.id
_entity.type
_entity.pdbx_description
1 polymer ?
#
loop_
_entity_poly.entity_id
_entity_poly.type
_entity_poly.pdbx_seq_one_letter_code
_entity_poly.pdbx_strand_id
1 'polypeptide(L)'
;MNSFHKATIQRAGSLIVLLALGTVTSAQSTRYESKTAQLSGAKLHYLKAGTGNRILVLIHGFGDTSRMWAPLFDDFVKDYTIIAPDMRGLGESSRPAAGYDKKTIAADIHELVKSLGYQRINLVGHDIGLMVAYAYAAQYPTEVEKLALLEAPIPGVGDIWEKVYTNPALWHFHFVKSPIALNLVKGRERLFLEHFWQTLSPHPETFSETDRQAYAKSYAQEGAMRAAFEMFKTFDTLDAADNRKFAATRLPMPVLTIEGDKAMGGALETQAKLVATNVTSIRFVDTGHWLMEQRPAETKAELAKFFGK
;
A
#
# COMPACT_ATOMS: atom_id res chain seq x y z
N MET A 1 -24.46 89.05 -31.79
CA MET A 1 -25.14 88.25 -32.83
C MET A 1 -24.91 86.79 -32.48
N ASN A 2 -26.00 86.13 -32.10
CA ASN A 2 -26.05 84.78 -31.50
C ASN A 2 -25.85 83.66 -32.50
N SER A 3 -25.06 82.63 -32.17
CA SER A 3 -25.16 81.36 -32.85
C SER A 3 -25.19 80.26 -31.78
N PHE A 4 -26.37 79.59 -31.72
CA PHE A 4 -26.64 78.47 -30.86
C PHE A 4 -26.07 77.20 -31.51
N HIS A 5 -25.19 76.46 -30.73
CA HIS A 5 -24.82 75.10 -31.10
C HIS A 5 -25.68 74.14 -30.29
N LYS A 6 -26.43 73.32 -30.99
CA LYS A 6 -27.18 72.17 -30.42
C LYS A 6 -26.21 71.05 -30.14
N ALA A 7 -26.14 70.64 -28.89
CA ALA A 7 -25.40 69.44 -28.48
C ALA A 7 -26.36 68.22 -28.66
N THR A 8 -25.91 67.27 -29.42
CA THR A 8 -26.56 65.94 -29.58
C THR A 8 -26.08 65.00 -28.53
N ILE A 9 -26.97 64.54 -27.66
CA ILE A 9 -26.66 63.56 -26.61
C ILE A 9 -26.78 62.17 -27.26
N GLN A 10 -25.61 61.50 -27.44
CA GLN A 10 -25.55 60.06 -27.76
C GLN A 10 -25.70 59.25 -26.45
N ARG A 11 -26.78 58.47 -26.37
CA ARG A 11 -26.96 57.46 -25.30
C ARG A 11 -26.12 56.26 -25.65
N ALA A 12 -25.06 56.01 -24.86
CA ALA A 12 -24.33 54.76 -24.88
C ALA A 12 -25.12 53.72 -24.08
N GLY A 13 -25.63 52.71 -24.77
CA GLY A 13 -26.24 51.55 -24.13
C GLY A 13 -25.14 50.60 -23.56
N SER A 14 -25.06 50.50 -22.28
CA SER A 14 -24.15 49.52 -21.62
C SER A 14 -24.80 48.14 -21.72
N LEU A 15 -24.17 47.26 -22.49
CA LEU A 15 -24.52 45.85 -22.57
C LEU A 15 -23.86 45.16 -21.37
N ILE A 16 -24.65 44.81 -20.37
CA ILE A 16 -24.16 44.00 -19.22
C ILE A 16 -24.17 42.54 -19.68
N VAL A 17 -23.00 42.00 -20.00
CA VAL A 17 -22.80 40.55 -20.20
C VAL A 17 -22.68 39.92 -18.83
N LEU A 18 -23.76 39.27 -18.36
CA LEU A 18 -23.68 38.35 -17.20
C LEU A 18 -22.92 37.10 -17.61
N LEU A 19 -21.65 37.01 -17.27
CA LEU A 19 -20.90 35.75 -17.24
C LEU A 19 -21.43 34.92 -16.07
N ALA A 20 -22.29 33.96 -16.36
CA ALA A 20 -22.61 32.90 -15.40
C ALA A 20 -21.37 32.00 -15.22
N LEU A 21 -20.60 32.25 -14.17
CA LEU A 21 -19.59 31.32 -13.67
C LEU A 21 -20.31 30.08 -13.14
N GLY A 22 -20.54 29.12 -14.03
CA GLY A 22 -20.93 27.79 -13.63
C GLY A 22 -19.77 27.16 -12.85
N THR A 23 -19.90 27.09 -11.52
CA THR A 23 -19.04 26.24 -10.70
C THR A 23 -19.31 24.80 -11.12
N VAL A 24 -18.46 24.26 -11.99
CA VAL A 24 -18.37 22.83 -12.20
C VAL A 24 -17.77 22.26 -10.92
N THR A 25 -18.61 21.97 -9.95
CA THR A 25 -18.25 21.04 -8.88
C THR A 25 -18.11 19.68 -9.56
N SER A 26 -16.89 19.34 -9.96
CA SER A 26 -16.51 17.97 -10.22
C SER A 26 -16.79 17.20 -8.95
N ALA A 27 -17.96 16.59 -8.86
CA ALA A 27 -18.20 15.51 -7.91
C ALA A 27 -17.23 14.41 -8.34
N GLN A 28 -16.07 14.37 -7.69
CA GLN A 28 -15.16 13.24 -7.74
C GLN A 28 -15.95 12.08 -7.18
N SER A 29 -16.53 11.28 -8.07
CA SER A 29 -17.21 10.04 -7.72
C SER A 29 -16.24 9.28 -6.81
N THR A 30 -16.60 9.12 -5.55
CA THR A 30 -15.80 8.35 -4.60
C THR A 30 -15.84 6.91 -5.10
N ARG A 31 -14.77 6.50 -5.76
CA ARG A 31 -14.62 5.16 -6.35
C ARG A 31 -14.61 4.05 -5.31
N TYR A 32 -14.62 4.41 -4.02
CA TYR A 32 -14.57 3.50 -2.89
C TYR A 32 -15.27 4.12 -1.67
N GLU A 33 -15.68 3.25 -0.76
CA GLU A 33 -16.18 3.61 0.56
C GLU A 33 -15.05 3.47 1.60
N SER A 34 -14.92 4.45 2.51
CA SER A 34 -14.06 4.39 3.67
C SER A 34 -14.84 3.82 4.84
N LYS A 35 -14.37 2.73 5.42
CA LYS A 35 -15.07 1.97 6.48
C LYS A 35 -14.15 1.60 7.62
N THR A 36 -14.73 1.24 8.76
CA THR A 36 -14.00 0.69 9.90
C THR A 36 -14.67 -0.59 10.40
N ALA A 37 -13.86 -1.52 10.90
CA ALA A 37 -14.31 -2.72 11.58
C ALA A 37 -13.67 -2.78 12.97
N GLN A 38 -14.48 -3.05 14.01
CA GLN A 38 -13.97 -3.33 15.35
C GLN A 38 -13.64 -4.81 15.43
N LEU A 39 -12.37 -5.14 15.63
CA LEU A 39 -11.86 -6.48 15.78
C LEU A 39 -11.42 -6.73 17.22
N SER A 40 -11.10 -7.98 17.54
CA SER A 40 -10.66 -8.37 18.89
C SER A 40 -9.36 -7.66 19.33
N GLY A 41 -8.40 -7.51 18.41
CA GLY A 41 -7.07 -6.94 18.70
C GLY A 41 -6.87 -5.49 18.26
N ALA A 42 -7.70 -4.97 17.35
CA ALA A 42 -7.57 -3.62 16.79
C ALA A 42 -8.88 -3.15 16.16
N LYS A 43 -9.02 -1.83 15.98
CA LYS A 43 -10.01 -1.26 15.06
C LYS A 43 -9.28 -1.01 13.73
N LEU A 44 -9.69 -1.67 12.66
CA LEU A 44 -9.13 -1.46 11.34
C LEU A 44 -10.00 -0.55 10.48
N HIS A 45 -9.36 0.43 9.87
CA HIS A 45 -9.88 1.16 8.74
C HIS A 45 -9.62 0.37 7.46
N TYR A 46 -10.52 0.46 6.48
CA TYR A 46 -10.33 -0.12 5.16
C TYR A 46 -11.12 0.63 4.09
N LEU A 47 -10.57 0.62 2.88
CA LEU A 47 -11.26 1.06 1.68
C LEU A 47 -12.00 -0.13 1.08
N LYS A 48 -13.27 0.06 0.69
CA LYS A 48 -14.07 -0.95 0.00
C LYS A 48 -14.53 -0.42 -1.34
N ALA A 49 -14.31 -1.19 -2.40
CA ALA A 49 -14.76 -0.86 -3.75
C ALA A 49 -15.32 -2.08 -4.48
N GLY A 50 -16.23 -1.85 -5.44
CA GLY A 50 -16.81 -2.91 -6.25
C GLY A 50 -17.84 -3.77 -5.53
N THR A 51 -18.54 -4.60 -6.33
CA THR A 51 -19.62 -5.49 -5.89
C THR A 51 -19.50 -6.89 -6.51
N GLY A 52 -18.35 -7.21 -7.10
CA GLY A 52 -18.08 -8.53 -7.65
C GLY A 52 -18.10 -9.61 -6.58
N ASN A 53 -18.35 -10.84 -6.99
CA ASN A 53 -18.47 -12.01 -6.09
C ASN A 53 -17.10 -12.58 -5.66
N ARG A 54 -16.03 -12.21 -6.34
CA ARG A 54 -14.64 -12.55 -5.98
C ARG A 54 -14.07 -11.48 -5.07
N ILE A 55 -13.33 -11.89 -4.05
CA ILE A 55 -12.78 -10.97 -3.06
C ILE A 55 -11.30 -10.74 -3.34
N LEU A 56 -10.88 -9.47 -3.37
CA LEU A 56 -9.49 -9.06 -3.54
C LEU A 56 -9.07 -8.22 -2.32
N VAL A 57 -8.14 -8.75 -1.54
CA VAL A 57 -7.58 -8.07 -0.37
C VAL A 57 -6.21 -7.51 -0.74
N LEU A 58 -5.97 -6.22 -0.46
CA LEU A 58 -4.78 -5.48 -0.87
C LEU A 58 -4.10 -4.89 0.37
N ILE A 59 -2.92 -5.40 0.74
CA ILE A 59 -2.19 -5.00 1.95
C ILE A 59 -1.00 -4.11 1.55
N HIS A 60 -0.99 -2.87 2.06
CA HIS A 60 0.04 -1.86 1.79
C HIS A 60 1.32 -2.10 2.59
N GLY A 61 2.39 -1.36 2.26
CA GLY A 61 3.69 -1.41 2.91
C GLY A 61 3.99 -0.26 3.88
N PHE A 62 5.26 -0.17 4.27
CA PHE A 62 5.80 0.98 4.98
C PHE A 62 5.96 2.17 4.00
N GLY A 63 5.71 3.38 4.48
CA GLY A 63 5.74 4.58 3.64
C GLY A 63 4.44 4.86 2.90
N ASP A 64 3.50 3.90 2.93
CA ASP A 64 2.21 3.93 2.26
C ASP A 64 1.03 3.78 3.25
N THR A 65 -0.18 3.79 2.71
CA THR A 65 -1.44 3.40 3.35
C THR A 65 -2.32 2.67 2.33
N SER A 66 -3.50 2.23 2.70
CA SER A 66 -4.48 1.65 1.77
C SER A 66 -4.72 2.50 0.52
N ARG A 67 -4.43 3.81 0.57
CA ARG A 67 -4.54 4.76 -0.53
C ARG A 67 -3.70 4.37 -1.76
N MET A 68 -2.53 3.73 -1.59
CA MET A 68 -1.66 3.32 -2.71
C MET A 68 -2.39 2.44 -3.74
N TRP A 69 -3.41 1.73 -3.29
CA TRP A 69 -4.18 0.80 -4.12
C TRP A 69 -5.31 1.46 -4.93
N ALA A 70 -5.65 2.73 -4.65
CA ALA A 70 -6.76 3.40 -5.32
C ALA A 70 -6.65 3.43 -6.86
N PRO A 71 -5.47 3.59 -7.49
CA PRO A 71 -5.32 3.51 -8.94
C PRO A 71 -5.70 2.15 -9.56
N LEU A 72 -5.69 1.07 -8.76
CA LEU A 72 -6.04 -0.28 -9.20
C LEU A 72 -7.55 -0.53 -9.20
N PHE A 73 -8.33 0.22 -8.42
CA PHE A 73 -9.73 -0.11 -8.18
C PHE A 73 -10.58 -0.18 -9.45
N ASP A 74 -10.47 0.81 -10.35
CA ASP A 74 -11.26 0.87 -11.58
C ASP A 74 -11.11 -0.37 -12.46
N ASP A 75 -9.95 -0.99 -12.40
CA ASP A 75 -9.66 -2.17 -13.19
C ASP A 75 -10.32 -3.44 -12.62
N PHE A 76 -10.64 -3.48 -11.33
CA PHE A 76 -11.10 -4.70 -10.66
C PHE A 76 -12.54 -4.66 -10.13
N VAL A 77 -13.14 -3.47 -9.96
CA VAL A 77 -14.47 -3.31 -9.30
C VAL A 77 -15.63 -4.02 -10.01
N LYS A 78 -15.49 -4.38 -11.28
CA LYS A 78 -16.53 -5.11 -12.01
C LYS A 78 -16.61 -6.58 -11.60
N ASP A 79 -15.45 -7.20 -11.35
CA ASP A 79 -15.32 -8.64 -11.11
C ASP A 79 -15.05 -8.96 -9.64
N TYR A 80 -14.57 -7.96 -8.88
CA TYR A 80 -14.14 -8.12 -7.51
C TYR A 80 -14.85 -7.16 -6.56
N THR A 81 -15.04 -7.61 -5.33
CA THR A 81 -15.15 -6.74 -4.16
C THR A 81 -13.74 -6.57 -3.60
N ILE A 82 -13.24 -5.34 -3.61
CA ILE A 82 -11.90 -4.98 -3.14
C ILE A 82 -11.99 -4.55 -1.68
N ILE A 83 -11.06 -5.05 -0.87
CA ILE A 83 -10.87 -4.66 0.53
C ILE A 83 -9.39 -4.26 0.67
N ALA A 84 -9.13 -2.98 0.90
CA ALA A 84 -7.77 -2.48 1.12
C ALA A 84 -7.68 -1.92 2.55
N PRO A 85 -7.26 -2.73 3.54
CA PRO A 85 -7.13 -2.29 4.92
C PRO A 85 -5.89 -1.42 5.12
N ASP A 86 -5.99 -0.46 6.04
CA ASP A 86 -4.82 0.07 6.73
C ASP A 86 -4.43 -0.94 7.81
N MET A 87 -3.18 -1.38 7.81
CA MET A 87 -2.69 -2.30 8.85
C MET A 87 -2.79 -1.65 10.24
N ARG A 88 -2.92 -2.47 11.31
CA ARG A 88 -2.87 -1.93 12.68
C ARG A 88 -1.69 -0.98 12.85
N GLY A 89 -1.90 0.14 13.50
CA GLY A 89 -0.86 1.14 13.73
C GLY A 89 -0.70 2.18 12.64
N LEU A 90 -1.16 1.94 11.42
CA LEU A 90 -0.98 2.80 10.24
C LEU A 90 -2.32 3.33 9.72
N GLY A 91 -2.24 4.32 8.85
CA GLY A 91 -3.41 4.95 8.26
C GLY A 91 -4.39 5.45 9.34
N GLU A 92 -5.67 5.14 9.14
CA GLU A 92 -6.75 5.47 10.07
C GLU A 92 -7.09 4.31 11.03
N SER A 93 -6.29 3.23 11.02
CA SER A 93 -6.42 2.11 11.96
C SER A 93 -5.94 2.47 13.35
N SER A 94 -6.45 1.77 14.37
CA SER A 94 -6.02 1.96 15.76
C SER A 94 -4.56 1.53 15.98
N ARG A 95 -3.92 2.09 17.00
CA ARG A 95 -2.49 1.95 17.30
C ARG A 95 -2.28 1.24 18.64
N PRO A 96 -2.55 -0.08 18.72
CA PRO A 96 -2.35 -0.83 19.96
C PRO A 96 -0.90 -0.77 20.44
N ALA A 97 -0.68 -1.10 21.70
CA ALA A 97 0.66 -1.05 22.32
C ALA A 97 1.61 -2.12 21.76
N ALA A 98 1.08 -3.26 21.27
CA ALA A 98 1.84 -4.43 20.83
C ALA A 98 1.14 -5.20 19.69
N GLY A 99 1.75 -6.32 19.24
CA GLY A 99 1.18 -7.20 18.22
C GLY A 99 1.55 -6.76 16.81
N TYR A 100 2.76 -6.29 16.59
CA TYR A 100 3.23 -5.78 15.31
C TYR A 100 4.03 -6.80 14.49
N ASP A 101 4.11 -8.05 14.95
CA ASP A 101 4.58 -9.19 14.16
C ASP A 101 3.58 -9.54 13.05
N LYS A 102 4.09 -10.06 11.93
CA LYS A 102 3.29 -10.26 10.71
C LYS A 102 2.23 -11.34 10.87
N LYS A 103 2.46 -12.30 11.76
CA LYS A 103 1.48 -13.32 12.10
C LYS A 103 0.26 -12.73 12.81
N THR A 104 0.48 -11.80 13.75
CA THR A 104 -0.60 -11.09 14.45
C THR A 104 -1.34 -10.15 13.52
N ILE A 105 -0.62 -9.39 12.66
CA ILE A 105 -1.26 -8.51 11.67
C ILE A 105 -2.09 -9.34 10.67
N ALA A 106 -1.58 -10.48 10.23
CA ALA A 106 -2.31 -11.40 9.36
C ALA A 106 -3.59 -11.93 10.02
N ALA A 107 -3.58 -12.18 11.34
CA ALA A 107 -4.77 -12.57 12.09
C ALA A 107 -5.83 -11.45 12.13
N ASP A 108 -5.43 -10.17 12.21
CA ASP A 108 -6.37 -9.05 12.07
C ASP A 108 -7.04 -9.04 10.69
N ILE A 109 -6.24 -9.23 9.62
CA ILE A 109 -6.77 -9.26 8.25
C ILE A 109 -7.74 -10.44 8.11
N HIS A 110 -7.42 -11.60 8.68
CA HIS A 110 -8.31 -12.76 8.71
C HIS A 110 -9.62 -12.44 9.42
N GLU A 111 -9.56 -11.87 10.62
CA GLU A 111 -10.75 -11.49 11.39
C GLU A 111 -11.59 -10.45 10.62
N LEU A 112 -10.97 -9.47 9.94
CA LEU A 112 -11.65 -8.52 9.06
C LEU A 112 -12.39 -9.25 7.95
N VAL A 113 -11.72 -10.13 7.21
CA VAL A 113 -12.30 -10.91 6.11
C VAL A 113 -13.51 -11.73 6.60
N LYS A 114 -13.39 -12.40 7.75
CA LYS A 114 -14.48 -13.18 8.36
C LYS A 114 -15.64 -12.32 8.85
N SER A 115 -15.36 -11.17 9.45
CA SER A 115 -16.39 -10.24 9.92
C SER A 115 -17.24 -9.66 8.77
N LEU A 116 -16.65 -9.61 7.56
CA LEU A 116 -17.35 -9.21 6.34
C LEU A 116 -18.10 -10.35 5.65
N GLY A 117 -18.07 -11.56 6.21
CA GLY A 117 -18.77 -12.75 5.69
C GLY A 117 -18.02 -13.50 4.58
N TYR A 118 -16.77 -13.15 4.28
CA TYR A 118 -16.02 -13.77 3.20
C TYR A 118 -15.28 -15.03 3.68
N GLN A 119 -15.24 -16.06 2.82
CA GLN A 119 -14.63 -17.34 3.13
C GLN A 119 -13.35 -17.59 2.32
N ARG A 120 -13.27 -17.07 1.11
CA ARG A 120 -12.14 -17.22 0.20
C ARG A 120 -11.77 -15.88 -0.41
N ILE A 121 -10.49 -15.64 -0.56
CA ILE A 121 -9.94 -14.36 -1.04
C ILE A 121 -8.81 -14.57 -2.05
N ASN A 122 -8.62 -13.58 -2.89
CA ASN A 122 -7.38 -13.31 -3.60
C ASN A 122 -6.60 -12.26 -2.80
N LEU A 123 -5.30 -12.44 -2.64
CA LEU A 123 -4.51 -11.65 -1.70
C LEU A 123 -3.31 -11.03 -2.39
N VAL A 124 -3.08 -9.75 -2.17
CA VAL A 124 -1.92 -8.99 -2.63
C VAL A 124 -1.27 -8.31 -1.45
N GLY A 125 0.04 -8.35 -1.37
CA GLY A 125 0.81 -7.57 -0.40
C GLY A 125 2.04 -6.93 -1.03
N HIS A 126 2.32 -5.69 -0.65
CA HIS A 126 3.51 -4.94 -1.03
C HIS A 126 4.35 -4.64 0.21
N ASP A 127 5.67 -4.77 0.14
CA ASP A 127 6.62 -4.47 1.22
C ASP A 127 6.28 -5.24 2.52
N ILE A 128 6.10 -4.58 3.66
CA ILE A 128 5.63 -5.23 4.91
C ILE A 128 4.28 -5.94 4.68
N GLY A 129 3.42 -5.40 3.82
CA GLY A 129 2.17 -6.04 3.43
C GLY A 129 2.35 -7.38 2.72
N LEU A 130 3.45 -7.57 1.96
CA LEU A 130 3.85 -8.87 1.41
C LEU A 130 4.14 -9.87 2.55
N MET A 131 4.88 -9.42 3.57
CA MET A 131 5.23 -10.27 4.71
C MET A 131 3.97 -10.71 5.47
N VAL A 132 2.99 -9.81 5.62
CA VAL A 132 1.65 -10.09 6.19
C VAL A 132 0.86 -11.03 5.31
N ALA A 133 0.85 -10.82 3.99
CA ALA A 133 0.14 -11.67 3.03
C ALA A 133 0.72 -13.11 3.02
N TYR A 134 2.04 -13.26 3.09
CA TYR A 134 2.67 -14.57 3.24
C TYR A 134 2.25 -15.23 4.55
N ALA A 135 2.32 -14.52 5.68
CA ALA A 135 1.91 -15.04 6.98
C ALA A 135 0.42 -15.42 7.01
N TYR A 136 -0.45 -14.66 6.33
CA TYR A 136 -1.87 -15.00 6.14
C TYR A 136 -2.02 -16.32 5.38
N ALA A 137 -1.42 -16.41 4.20
CA ALA A 137 -1.52 -17.59 3.35
C ALA A 137 -0.98 -18.86 4.02
N ALA A 138 0.07 -18.72 4.82
CA ALA A 138 0.65 -19.84 5.58
C ALA A 138 -0.23 -20.29 6.76
N GLN A 139 -0.93 -19.37 7.43
CA GLN A 139 -1.85 -19.70 8.53
C GLN A 139 -3.20 -20.23 8.04
N TYR A 140 -3.69 -19.70 6.91
CA TYR A 140 -5.03 -19.98 6.37
C TYR A 140 -4.99 -20.43 4.90
N PRO A 141 -4.24 -21.48 4.54
CA PRO A 141 -3.96 -21.82 3.14
C PRO A 141 -5.20 -22.21 2.33
N THR A 142 -6.27 -22.68 2.98
CA THR A 142 -7.53 -23.04 2.30
C THR A 142 -8.41 -21.84 1.96
N GLU A 143 -8.12 -20.68 2.51
CA GLU A 143 -8.87 -19.45 2.28
C GLU A 143 -8.32 -18.61 1.12
N VAL A 144 -7.05 -18.81 0.75
CA VAL A 144 -6.38 -18.04 -0.30
C VAL A 144 -6.47 -18.78 -1.63
N GLU A 145 -7.15 -18.18 -2.61
CA GLU A 145 -7.25 -18.72 -3.96
C GLU A 145 -6.00 -18.47 -4.77
N LYS A 146 -5.48 -17.24 -4.71
CA LYS A 146 -4.24 -16.81 -5.37
C LYS A 146 -3.56 -15.75 -4.51
N LEU A 147 -2.23 -15.76 -4.50
CA LEU A 147 -1.40 -14.85 -3.71
C LEU A 147 -0.44 -14.07 -4.62
N ALA A 148 -0.41 -12.75 -4.53
CA ALA A 148 0.59 -11.92 -5.18
C ALA A 148 1.49 -11.24 -4.13
N LEU A 149 2.78 -11.41 -4.26
CA LEU A 149 3.83 -10.91 -3.38
C LEU A 149 4.67 -9.87 -4.13
N LEU A 150 4.67 -8.62 -3.66
CA LEU A 150 5.27 -7.46 -4.33
C LEU A 150 6.42 -6.87 -3.50
N GLU A 151 7.63 -6.92 -4.04
CA GLU A 151 8.79 -6.10 -3.66
C GLU A 151 9.15 -6.06 -2.17
N ALA A 152 9.42 -7.20 -1.54
CA ALA A 152 10.08 -7.29 -0.24
C ALA A 152 10.66 -8.70 0.01
N PRO A 153 11.61 -8.87 0.91
CA PRO A 153 12.06 -10.18 1.34
C PRO A 153 11.04 -10.83 2.30
N ILE A 154 11.09 -12.15 2.38
CA ILE A 154 10.37 -12.91 3.42
C ILE A 154 11.36 -13.16 4.59
N PRO A 155 11.17 -12.53 5.76
CA PRO A 155 12.08 -12.67 6.88
C PRO A 155 12.33 -14.13 7.28
N GLY A 156 13.60 -14.52 7.47
CA GLY A 156 13.99 -15.85 7.93
C GLY A 156 13.91 -16.97 6.88
N VAL A 157 13.56 -16.67 5.61
CA VAL A 157 13.46 -17.67 4.54
C VAL A 157 14.72 -17.68 3.68
N GLY A 158 15.43 -18.82 3.68
CA GLY A 158 16.62 -19.05 2.86
C GLY A 158 17.78 -18.09 3.15
N ASP A 159 18.91 -18.31 2.46
CA ASP A 159 20.13 -17.49 2.62
C ASP A 159 19.98 -16.05 2.13
N ILE A 160 18.96 -15.79 1.34
CA ILE A 160 18.63 -14.43 0.85
C ILE A 160 18.29 -13.52 2.02
N TRP A 161 17.60 -14.03 3.04
CA TRP A 161 17.24 -13.21 4.20
C TRP A 161 18.47 -12.60 4.89
N GLU A 162 19.49 -13.39 5.19
CA GLU A 162 20.71 -12.91 5.83
C GLU A 162 21.41 -11.84 5.00
N LYS A 163 21.48 -12.03 3.67
CA LYS A 163 22.08 -11.06 2.74
C LYS A 163 21.33 -9.75 2.72
N VAL A 164 19.99 -9.79 2.71
CA VAL A 164 19.15 -8.60 2.74
C VAL A 164 19.24 -7.92 4.11
N TYR A 165 19.12 -8.68 5.19
CA TYR A 165 19.08 -8.14 6.55
C TYR A 165 20.40 -7.48 6.97
N THR A 166 21.53 -7.97 6.46
CA THR A 166 22.86 -7.42 6.74
C THR A 166 23.32 -6.39 5.70
N ASN A 167 22.52 -6.09 4.68
CA ASN A 167 22.88 -5.11 3.66
C ASN A 167 22.92 -3.69 4.23
N PRO A 168 24.06 -2.98 4.20
CA PRO A 168 24.17 -1.63 4.73
C PRO A 168 23.22 -0.61 4.07
N ALA A 169 22.78 -0.83 2.82
CA ALA A 169 21.81 0.02 2.15
C ALA A 169 20.42 -0.03 2.85
N LEU A 170 20.13 -1.10 3.58
CA LEU A 170 18.91 -1.28 4.37
C LEU A 170 19.13 -0.94 5.86
N TRP A 171 19.96 0.06 6.12
CA TRP A 171 20.36 0.52 7.46
C TRP A 171 19.16 0.76 8.41
N HIS A 172 18.00 1.10 7.86
CA HIS A 172 16.79 1.37 8.64
C HIS A 172 16.28 0.14 9.40
N PHE A 173 16.54 -1.09 8.95
CA PHE A 173 16.19 -2.32 9.68
C PHE A 173 16.86 -2.36 11.08
N HIS A 174 18.04 -1.75 11.19
CA HIS A 174 18.79 -1.66 12.43
C HIS A 174 18.53 -0.33 13.17
N PHE A 175 18.42 0.78 12.43
CA PHE A 175 18.17 2.09 13.00
C PHE A 175 16.92 2.13 13.89
N VAL A 176 15.80 1.56 13.42
CA VAL A 176 14.52 1.57 14.15
C VAL A 176 14.56 0.81 15.47
N LYS A 177 15.57 -0.04 15.68
CA LYS A 177 15.80 -0.76 16.95
C LYS A 177 16.48 0.10 18.02
N SER A 178 17.12 1.20 17.60
CA SER A 178 17.74 2.11 18.52
C SER A 178 16.71 2.81 19.41
N PRO A 179 16.93 2.88 20.74
CA PRO A 179 16.02 3.56 21.67
C PRO A 179 15.78 5.04 21.33
N ILE A 180 16.74 5.69 20.64
CA ILE A 180 16.65 7.10 20.26
C ILE A 180 15.95 7.31 18.91
N ALA A 181 15.79 6.27 18.07
CA ALA A 181 15.33 6.40 16.69
C ALA A 181 14.01 7.16 16.57
N LEU A 182 13.02 6.80 17.39
CA LEU A 182 11.71 7.46 17.36
C LEU A 182 11.82 8.95 17.70
N ASN A 183 12.66 9.33 18.67
CA ASN A 183 12.86 10.72 19.05
C ASN A 183 13.56 11.52 17.95
N LEU A 184 14.46 10.90 17.19
CA LEU A 184 15.12 11.54 16.05
C LEU A 184 14.17 11.80 14.89
N VAL A 185 13.17 10.93 14.69
CA VAL A 185 12.20 11.04 13.58
C VAL A 185 10.99 11.90 13.95
N LYS A 186 10.62 11.98 15.21
CA LYS A 186 9.46 12.74 15.69
C LYS A 186 9.50 14.19 15.21
N GLY A 187 8.43 14.61 14.51
CA GLY A 187 8.31 15.93 13.87
C GLY A 187 9.11 16.07 12.56
N ARG A 188 9.71 14.97 12.08
CA ARG A 188 10.47 14.89 10.83
C ARG A 188 10.03 13.70 9.98
N GLU A 189 8.80 13.21 10.19
CA GLU A 189 8.26 12.02 9.53
C GLU A 189 8.32 12.17 8.00
N ARG A 190 7.96 13.36 7.48
CA ARG A 190 8.09 13.64 6.04
C ARG A 190 9.52 13.49 5.55
N LEU A 191 10.51 14.04 6.26
CA LEU A 191 11.92 13.94 5.87
C LEU A 191 12.39 12.48 5.89
N PHE A 192 11.96 11.72 6.89
CA PHE A 192 12.32 10.31 7.04
C PHE A 192 11.74 9.46 5.91
N LEU A 193 10.46 9.65 5.57
CA LEU A 193 9.79 8.94 4.47
C LEU A 193 10.35 9.36 3.10
N GLU A 194 10.63 10.65 2.92
CA GLU A 194 11.20 11.18 1.67
C GLU A 194 12.51 10.48 1.30
N HIS A 195 13.35 10.14 2.30
CA HIS A 195 14.57 9.39 2.07
C HIS A 195 14.28 8.07 1.34
N PHE A 196 13.27 7.31 1.75
CA PHE A 196 12.93 6.03 1.13
C PHE A 196 12.29 6.20 -0.25
N TRP A 197 11.39 7.16 -0.41
CA TRP A 197 10.79 7.43 -1.72
C TRP A 197 11.83 7.84 -2.76
N GLN A 198 12.92 8.50 -2.33
CA GLN A 198 14.02 8.90 -3.21
C GLN A 198 15.03 7.78 -3.44
N THR A 199 15.47 7.08 -2.40
CA THR A 199 16.61 6.16 -2.48
C THR A 199 16.25 4.76 -2.95
N LEU A 200 14.99 4.34 -2.75
CA LEU A 200 14.50 3.03 -3.21
C LEU A 200 13.80 3.11 -4.59
N SER A 201 14.02 4.19 -5.33
CA SER A 201 13.48 4.41 -6.66
C SER A 201 14.56 4.96 -7.59
N PRO A 202 14.75 4.40 -8.81
CA PRO A 202 15.50 5.07 -9.87
C PRO A 202 14.74 6.29 -10.44
N HIS A 203 13.42 6.38 -10.18
CA HIS A 203 12.52 7.42 -10.67
C HIS A 203 11.70 8.04 -9.54
N PRO A 204 12.32 8.78 -8.59
CA PRO A 204 11.62 9.33 -7.44
C PRO A 204 10.58 10.41 -7.80
N GLU A 205 10.66 10.98 -9.01
CA GLU A 205 9.68 11.93 -9.55
C GLU A 205 8.31 11.32 -9.82
N THR A 206 8.19 10.00 -9.90
CA THR A 206 6.92 9.30 -10.09
C THR A 206 5.99 9.41 -8.88
N PHE A 207 6.54 9.64 -7.68
CA PHE A 207 5.75 9.98 -6.51
C PHE A 207 5.17 11.38 -6.60
N SER A 208 3.86 11.49 -6.66
CA SER A 208 3.18 12.78 -6.64
C SER A 208 3.36 13.49 -5.28
N GLU A 209 3.48 14.82 -5.30
CA GLU A 209 3.54 15.58 -4.05
C GLU A 209 2.26 15.41 -3.21
N THR A 210 1.10 15.22 -3.85
CA THR A 210 -0.16 14.94 -3.17
C THR A 210 -0.09 13.64 -2.35
N ASP A 211 0.49 12.58 -2.91
CA ASP A 211 0.62 11.30 -2.19
C ASP A 211 1.69 11.38 -1.10
N ARG A 212 2.83 12.03 -1.37
CA ARG A 212 3.86 12.29 -0.35
C ARG A 212 3.30 13.04 0.86
N GLN A 213 2.48 14.07 0.64
CA GLN A 213 1.82 14.82 1.72
C GLN A 213 0.80 13.95 2.47
N ALA A 214 0.00 13.17 1.77
CA ALA A 214 -1.00 12.29 2.37
C ALA A 214 -0.35 11.24 3.27
N TYR A 215 0.69 10.55 2.78
CA TYR A 215 1.42 9.55 3.55
C TYR A 215 2.16 10.19 4.73
N ALA A 216 2.90 11.28 4.53
CA ALA A 216 3.58 11.96 5.61
C ALA A 216 2.62 12.42 6.72
N LYS A 217 1.45 12.96 6.36
CA LYS A 217 0.40 13.35 7.31
C LYS A 217 -0.10 12.13 8.10
N SER A 218 -0.26 10.99 7.46
CA SER A 218 -0.69 9.75 8.12
C SER A 218 0.34 9.27 9.14
N TYR A 219 1.62 9.25 8.75
CA TYR A 219 2.72 8.81 9.64
C TYR A 219 3.05 9.80 10.76
N ALA A 220 2.71 11.09 10.60
CA ALA A 220 2.84 12.11 11.64
C ALA A 220 1.75 12.03 12.71
N GLN A 221 0.71 11.23 12.53
CA GLN A 221 -0.29 11.01 13.57
C GLN A 221 0.34 10.34 14.80
N GLU A 222 -0.17 10.69 15.98
CA GLU A 222 0.35 10.15 17.24
C GLU A 222 0.40 8.62 17.24
N GLY A 223 1.57 8.06 17.52
CA GLY A 223 1.81 6.63 17.58
C GLY A 223 2.00 5.91 16.23
N ALA A 224 1.79 6.56 15.07
CA ALA A 224 1.90 5.91 13.77
C ALA A 224 3.37 5.50 13.46
N MET A 225 4.32 6.42 13.61
CA MET A 225 5.73 6.11 13.39
C MET A 225 6.25 5.09 14.42
N ARG A 226 5.79 5.14 15.69
CA ARG A 226 6.10 4.10 16.67
C ARG A 226 5.61 2.72 16.18
N ALA A 227 4.37 2.63 15.74
CA ALA A 227 3.79 1.38 15.25
C ALA A 227 4.56 0.84 14.04
N ALA A 228 4.93 1.71 13.09
CA ALA A 228 5.78 1.34 11.96
C ALA A 228 7.12 0.76 12.44
N PHE A 229 7.79 1.41 13.38
CA PHE A 229 9.07 0.92 13.92
C PHE A 229 8.92 -0.43 14.63
N GLU A 230 7.81 -0.64 15.38
CA GLU A 230 7.54 -1.94 16.00
C GLU A 230 7.38 -3.07 14.97
N MET A 231 6.85 -2.79 13.77
CA MET A 231 6.77 -3.78 12.69
C MET A 231 8.16 -4.22 12.20
N PHE A 232 9.12 -3.29 12.08
CA PHE A 232 10.49 -3.63 11.69
C PHE A 232 11.25 -4.40 12.76
N LYS A 233 11.00 -4.10 14.04
CA LYS A 233 11.69 -4.76 15.16
C LYS A 233 11.47 -6.26 15.26
N THR A 234 10.39 -6.75 14.63
CA THR A 234 10.05 -8.17 14.65
C THR A 234 10.70 -8.99 13.53
N PHE A 235 11.30 -8.36 12.53
CA PHE A 235 11.79 -9.01 11.31
C PHE A 235 12.73 -10.18 11.55
N ASP A 236 13.78 -9.98 12.35
CA ASP A 236 14.82 -10.99 12.66
C ASP A 236 14.52 -11.82 13.92
N THR A 237 13.38 -11.57 14.55
CA THR A 237 12.95 -12.25 15.77
C THR A 237 11.68 -13.07 15.50
N LEU A 238 10.51 -12.53 15.85
CA LEU A 238 9.24 -13.24 15.75
C LEU A 238 8.90 -13.63 14.30
N ASP A 239 9.04 -12.71 13.34
CA ASP A 239 8.69 -12.98 11.96
C ASP A 239 9.60 -14.05 11.34
N ALA A 240 10.92 -13.94 11.52
CA ALA A 240 11.85 -14.94 11.02
C ALA A 240 11.62 -16.31 11.67
N ALA A 241 11.31 -16.37 12.98
CA ALA A 241 11.02 -17.61 13.67
C ALA A 241 9.72 -18.27 13.18
N ASP A 242 8.67 -17.50 12.99
CA ASP A 242 7.39 -18.02 12.50
C ASP A 242 7.48 -18.40 11.01
N ASN A 243 8.14 -17.61 10.18
CA ASN A 243 8.32 -17.92 8.76
C ASN A 243 9.15 -19.18 8.51
N ARG A 244 10.19 -19.48 9.35
CA ARG A 244 10.90 -20.77 9.29
C ARG A 244 9.96 -21.95 9.55
N LYS A 245 8.99 -21.81 10.46
CA LYS A 245 7.97 -22.85 10.72
C LYS A 245 7.00 -22.94 9.54
N PHE A 246 6.53 -21.82 9.02
CA PHE A 246 5.63 -21.77 7.87
C PHE A 246 6.27 -22.38 6.63
N ALA A 247 7.55 -22.12 6.39
CA ALA A 247 8.30 -22.65 5.24
C ALA A 247 8.45 -24.18 5.24
N ALA A 248 8.18 -24.86 6.36
CA ALA A 248 8.18 -26.32 6.42
C ALA A 248 7.06 -26.95 5.55
N THR A 249 6.01 -26.17 5.25
CA THR A 249 4.93 -26.60 4.34
C THR A 249 4.78 -25.57 3.23
N ARG A 250 5.00 -25.99 1.98
CA ARG A 250 4.86 -25.11 0.83
C ARG A 250 3.41 -24.70 0.62
N LEU A 251 3.21 -23.45 0.27
CA LEU A 251 1.91 -22.89 -0.11
C LEU A 251 1.35 -23.62 -1.34
N PRO A 252 0.11 -24.13 -1.28
CA PRO A 252 -0.48 -24.93 -2.36
C PRO A 252 -1.12 -24.07 -3.46
N MET A 253 -1.50 -22.81 -3.14
CA MET A 253 -2.13 -21.91 -4.11
C MET A 253 -1.11 -21.35 -5.11
N PRO A 254 -1.54 -20.89 -6.31
CA PRO A 254 -0.70 -20.14 -7.21
C PRO A 254 -0.16 -18.86 -6.56
N VAL A 255 1.14 -18.60 -6.74
CA VAL A 255 1.84 -17.41 -6.23
C VAL A 255 2.43 -16.64 -7.40
N LEU A 256 2.15 -15.34 -7.45
CA LEU A 256 2.82 -14.37 -8.32
C LEU A 256 3.82 -13.57 -7.50
N THR A 257 5.04 -13.40 -8.01
CA THR A 257 5.96 -12.38 -7.51
C THR A 257 6.13 -11.27 -8.54
N ILE A 258 6.11 -10.02 -8.10
CA ILE A 258 6.49 -8.86 -8.92
C ILE A 258 7.59 -8.11 -8.19
N GLU A 259 8.69 -7.86 -8.87
CA GLU A 259 9.86 -7.19 -8.31
C GLU A 259 10.54 -6.27 -9.33
N GLY A 260 11.18 -5.20 -8.84
CA GLY A 260 12.01 -4.32 -9.64
C GLY A 260 13.46 -4.82 -9.73
N ASP A 261 14.11 -4.64 -10.87
CA ASP A 261 15.51 -5.03 -11.08
C ASP A 261 16.50 -4.15 -10.29
N LYS A 262 16.03 -2.97 -9.83
CA LYS A 262 16.81 -2.02 -9.00
C LYS A 262 16.52 -2.16 -7.50
N ALA A 263 15.68 -3.11 -7.08
CA ALA A 263 15.37 -3.37 -5.68
C ALA A 263 15.59 -4.85 -5.34
N MET A 264 14.57 -5.71 -5.31
CA MET A 264 14.75 -7.13 -4.96
C MET A 264 15.50 -7.93 -6.03
N GLY A 265 15.39 -7.58 -7.31
CA GLY A 265 16.28 -8.06 -8.39
C GLY A 265 16.35 -9.57 -8.61
N GLY A 266 15.32 -10.34 -8.21
CA GLY A 266 15.26 -11.80 -8.27
C GLY A 266 15.38 -12.50 -6.91
N ALA A 267 15.59 -11.74 -5.86
CA ALA A 267 15.69 -12.29 -4.51
C ALA A 267 14.34 -12.79 -3.99
N LEU A 268 13.25 -12.06 -4.28
CA LEU A 268 11.89 -12.47 -3.91
C LEU A 268 11.47 -13.74 -4.67
N GLU A 269 11.72 -13.82 -5.99
CA GLU A 269 11.50 -15.03 -6.76
C GLU A 269 12.18 -16.25 -6.13
N THR A 270 13.45 -16.08 -5.74
CA THR A 270 14.23 -17.15 -5.11
C THR A 270 13.59 -17.62 -3.80
N GLN A 271 13.17 -16.68 -2.94
CA GLN A 271 12.49 -17.03 -1.69
C GLN A 271 11.11 -17.66 -1.91
N ALA A 272 10.31 -17.13 -2.86
CA ALA A 272 8.99 -17.66 -3.17
C ALA A 272 9.05 -19.12 -3.62
N LYS A 273 10.06 -19.51 -4.41
CA LYS A 273 10.30 -20.90 -4.83
C LYS A 273 10.65 -21.85 -3.67
N LEU A 274 11.13 -21.33 -2.54
CA LEU A 274 11.35 -22.14 -1.33
C LEU A 274 10.05 -22.45 -0.60
N VAL A 275 9.09 -21.52 -0.62
CA VAL A 275 7.88 -21.55 0.21
C VAL A 275 6.60 -21.86 -0.53
N ALA A 276 6.60 -21.96 -1.86
CA ALA A 276 5.42 -22.26 -2.66
C ALA A 276 5.69 -23.31 -3.73
N THR A 277 4.63 -23.99 -4.19
CA THR A 277 4.73 -25.06 -5.20
C THR A 277 4.55 -24.56 -6.63
N ASN A 278 3.78 -23.48 -6.83
CA ASN A 278 3.45 -22.92 -8.14
C ASN A 278 3.73 -21.42 -8.12
N VAL A 279 4.90 -21.01 -8.65
CA VAL A 279 5.37 -19.62 -8.64
C VAL A 279 5.52 -19.10 -10.06
N THR A 280 4.86 -18.00 -10.36
CA THR A 280 5.10 -17.16 -11.54
C THR A 280 5.83 -15.90 -11.09
N SER A 281 6.91 -15.51 -11.78
CA SER A 281 7.72 -14.36 -11.40
C SER A 281 7.79 -13.36 -12.53
N ILE A 282 7.59 -12.09 -12.20
CA ILE A 282 7.72 -10.95 -13.12
C ILE A 282 8.75 -10.00 -12.54
N ARG A 283 9.65 -9.52 -13.39
CA ARG A 283 10.63 -8.51 -13.01
C ARG A 283 10.54 -7.32 -13.95
N PHE A 284 10.29 -6.15 -13.38
CA PHE A 284 10.26 -4.90 -14.14
C PHE A 284 11.65 -4.33 -14.26
N VAL A 285 12.03 -3.97 -15.50
CA VAL A 285 13.31 -3.33 -15.80
C VAL A 285 13.26 -1.87 -15.41
N ASP A 286 14.40 -1.33 -14.95
CA ASP A 286 14.55 0.07 -14.52
C ASP A 286 13.49 0.49 -13.52
N THR A 287 13.27 -0.37 -12.52
CA THR A 287 12.20 -0.23 -11.53
C THR A 287 12.75 -0.54 -10.14
N GLY A 288 12.41 0.31 -9.18
CA GLY A 288 12.75 0.15 -7.78
C GLY A 288 11.62 -0.51 -6.98
N HIS A 289 11.55 -0.10 -5.71
CA HIS A 289 10.64 -0.70 -4.73
C HIS A 289 9.16 -0.32 -4.91
N TRP A 290 8.87 0.89 -5.41
CA TRP A 290 7.53 1.50 -5.39
C TRP A 290 6.76 1.17 -6.67
N LEU A 291 6.32 -0.09 -6.80
CA LEU A 291 5.75 -0.60 -8.05
C LEU A 291 4.47 0.13 -8.50
N MET A 292 3.61 0.53 -7.55
CA MET A 292 2.36 1.22 -7.87
C MET A 292 2.57 2.67 -8.31
N GLU A 293 3.66 3.29 -7.90
CA GLU A 293 4.04 4.66 -8.28
C GLU A 293 4.90 4.70 -9.54
N GLN A 294 5.80 3.73 -9.71
CA GLN A 294 6.74 3.70 -10.83
C GLN A 294 6.17 3.01 -12.07
N ARG A 295 5.42 1.95 -11.89
CA ARG A 295 4.87 1.08 -12.95
C ARG A 295 3.40 0.72 -12.70
N PRO A 296 2.51 1.71 -12.49
CA PRO A 296 1.11 1.41 -12.16
C PRO A 296 0.38 0.63 -13.25
N ALA A 297 0.62 0.93 -14.51
CA ALA A 297 -0.04 0.28 -15.63
C ALA A 297 0.39 -1.18 -15.78
N GLU A 298 1.70 -1.44 -15.72
CA GLU A 298 2.28 -2.77 -15.83
C GLU A 298 1.92 -3.62 -14.60
N THR A 299 1.98 -3.06 -13.40
CA THR A 299 1.59 -3.74 -12.16
C THR A 299 0.13 -4.17 -12.23
N LYS A 300 -0.77 -3.27 -12.64
CA LYS A 300 -2.20 -3.57 -12.84
C LYS A 300 -2.42 -4.66 -13.88
N ALA A 301 -1.72 -4.61 -15.00
CA ALA A 301 -1.85 -5.58 -16.08
C ALA A 301 -1.44 -6.99 -15.63
N GLU A 302 -0.30 -7.13 -14.93
CA GLU A 302 0.15 -8.43 -14.44
C GLU A 302 -0.75 -8.99 -13.33
N LEU A 303 -1.24 -8.14 -12.42
CA LEU A 303 -2.24 -8.54 -11.43
C LEU A 303 -3.55 -8.97 -12.08
N ALA A 304 -4.04 -8.24 -13.10
CA ALA A 304 -5.27 -8.58 -13.83
C ALA A 304 -5.14 -9.93 -14.55
N LYS A 305 -4.04 -10.15 -15.26
CA LYS A 305 -3.73 -11.42 -15.92
C LYS A 305 -3.66 -12.58 -14.91
N PHE A 306 -2.98 -12.37 -13.79
CA PHE A 306 -2.83 -13.42 -12.77
C PHE A 306 -4.15 -13.78 -12.11
N PHE A 307 -4.95 -12.81 -11.72
CA PHE A 307 -6.24 -13.05 -11.07
C PHE A 307 -7.34 -13.46 -12.05
N GLY A 308 -7.11 -13.36 -13.35
CA GLY A 308 -8.06 -13.79 -14.37
C GLY A 308 -9.20 -12.78 -14.52
N LYS A 309 -8.80 -11.60 -14.96
CA LYS A 309 -9.71 -10.56 -15.37
C LYS A 309 -9.81 -10.53 -16.89
#